data_d723b0fb13b697d2f214c8d94f250a8d
#
_entry.id   d723b0fb13b697d2f214c8d94f250a8d
#
_cell.length_a   1.000
_cell.length_b   1.000
_cell.length_c   1.000
_cell.angle_alpha   90.00
_cell.angle_beta   90.00
_cell.angle_gamma   90.00
#
_symmetry.space_group_name_H-M   'P 1'
#
loop_
_entity.id
_entity.type
_entity.pdbx_description
1 polymer ?
#
loop_
_entity_poly.entity_id
_entity_poly.type
_entity_poly.pdbx_seq_one_letter_code
_entity_poly.pdbx_strand_id
1 'polypeptide(L)'
;MVGFLVFAEMDRMQAFQGKEAVERMIATTDEMSGVELEPTHAPAGELGDGFYIRGFEGYALPPQLAKLPAVGTRVFRQNGHRIAQVAVDAHNALLFVFRGTDFGVDLEQERGWKTFTQEGWVAAVRADNGLCTMIAFRGDKGDMQRFLAGLSQ
;
A
#
# COMPACT_ATOMS: atom_id res chain seq x y z
N MET A 1 -12.48 33.11 8.10
CA MET A 1 -11.06 32.93 8.43
C MET A 1 -10.80 31.67 9.24
N VAL A 2 -11.62 31.42 10.25
CA VAL A 2 -11.50 30.23 11.09
C VAL A 2 -11.70 28.95 10.27
N GLY A 3 -12.65 28.94 9.34
CA GLY A 3 -12.90 27.78 8.47
C GLY A 3 -11.74 27.43 7.54
N PHE A 4 -10.98 28.43 7.10
CA PHE A 4 -9.83 28.20 6.24
C PHE A 4 -8.69 27.53 7.01
N LEU A 5 -8.47 27.91 8.27
CA LEU A 5 -7.45 27.31 9.11
C LEU A 5 -7.78 25.84 9.42
N VAL A 6 -9.06 25.54 9.67
CA VAL A 6 -9.50 24.16 9.93
C VAL A 6 -9.25 23.28 8.68
N PHE A 7 -9.50 23.81 7.48
CA PHE A 7 -9.23 23.09 6.24
C PHE A 7 -7.74 22.78 6.07
N ALA A 8 -6.89 23.76 6.36
CA ALA A 8 -5.44 23.57 6.25
C ALA A 8 -4.94 22.51 7.24
N GLU A 9 -5.50 22.49 8.46
CA GLU A 9 -5.15 21.46 9.44
C GLU A 9 -5.62 20.07 9.03
N MET A 10 -6.82 19.95 8.45
CA MET A 10 -7.32 18.67 7.97
C MET A 10 -6.44 18.13 6.84
N ASP A 11 -5.99 18.98 5.93
CA ASP A 11 -5.05 18.56 4.88
C ASP A 11 -3.72 18.11 5.46
N ARG A 12 -3.23 18.79 6.50
CA ARG A 12 -2.00 18.40 7.19
C ARG A 12 -2.13 17.06 7.88
N MET A 13 -3.32 16.76 8.44
CA MET A 13 -3.55 15.47 9.12
C MET A 13 -3.53 14.30 8.15
N GLN A 14 -3.80 14.53 6.86
CA GLN A 14 -3.75 13.51 5.82
C GLN A 14 -2.39 13.44 5.13
N ALA A 15 -1.58 14.49 5.26
CA ALA A 15 -0.26 14.50 4.67
C ALA A 15 0.75 13.81 5.60
N PHE A 16 1.66 13.07 5.02
CA PHE A 16 2.77 12.46 5.72
C PHE A 16 4.03 12.56 4.86
N GLN A 17 5.19 12.42 5.50
CA GLN A 17 6.45 12.49 4.76
C GLN A 17 6.56 11.30 3.81
N GLY A 18 6.81 11.59 2.54
CA GLY A 18 6.90 10.55 1.50
C GLY A 18 5.61 10.24 0.79
N LYS A 19 4.52 10.99 1.06
CA LYS A 19 3.24 10.76 0.40
C LYS A 19 3.35 10.76 -1.12
N GLU A 20 4.17 11.64 -1.69
CA GLU A 20 4.37 11.70 -3.14
C GLU A 20 4.93 10.39 -3.71
N ALA A 21 5.79 9.71 -2.96
CA ALA A 21 6.36 8.44 -3.41
C ALA A 21 5.29 7.35 -3.50
N VAL A 22 4.38 7.27 -2.52
CA VAL A 22 3.31 6.26 -2.56
C VAL A 22 2.25 6.61 -3.60
N GLU A 23 1.98 7.89 -3.82
CA GLU A 23 1.10 8.33 -4.91
C GLU A 23 1.66 7.90 -6.28
N ARG A 24 2.98 7.99 -6.44
CA ARG A 24 3.66 7.57 -7.67
C ARG A 24 3.58 6.05 -7.88
N MET A 25 3.58 5.26 -6.82
CA MET A 25 3.39 3.81 -6.93
C MET A 25 2.02 3.48 -7.53
N ILE A 26 0.98 4.19 -7.09
CA ILE A 26 -0.36 4.01 -7.63
C ILE A 26 -0.42 4.44 -9.09
N ALA A 27 0.15 5.60 -9.42
CA ALA A 27 0.16 6.10 -10.79
C ALA A 27 0.89 5.14 -11.74
N THR A 28 2.03 4.59 -11.31
CA THR A 28 2.78 3.61 -12.08
C THR A 28 1.95 2.37 -12.36
N THR A 29 1.21 1.91 -11.37
CA THR A 29 0.32 0.74 -11.53
C THR A 29 -0.76 1.02 -12.56
N ASP A 30 -1.36 2.21 -12.51
CA ASP A 30 -2.42 2.59 -13.45
C ASP A 30 -1.89 2.68 -14.88
N GLU A 31 -0.69 3.24 -15.06
CA GLU A 31 -0.03 3.32 -16.37
C GLU A 31 0.36 1.95 -16.91
N MET A 32 0.64 1.01 -16.04
CA MET A 32 1.06 -0.34 -16.40
C MET A 32 -0.11 -1.33 -16.37
N SER A 33 -1.34 -0.84 -16.50
CA SER A 33 -2.52 -1.70 -16.58
C SER A 33 -2.39 -2.61 -17.82
N GLY A 34 -2.18 -3.88 -17.63
CA GLY A 34 -1.89 -4.82 -18.70
C GLY A 34 -0.56 -5.55 -18.52
N VAL A 35 0.25 -5.14 -17.56
CA VAL A 35 1.42 -5.93 -17.18
C VAL A 35 0.92 -7.14 -16.41
N GLU A 36 1.25 -8.32 -16.90
CA GLU A 36 0.85 -9.56 -16.25
C GLU A 36 1.59 -9.71 -14.91
N LEU A 37 0.81 -9.98 -13.88
CA LEU A 37 1.36 -10.41 -12.60
C LEU A 37 1.62 -11.91 -12.67
N GLU A 38 2.66 -12.36 -11.96
CA GLU A 38 2.91 -13.77 -11.84
C GLU A 38 1.80 -14.41 -11.00
N PRO A 39 1.06 -15.42 -11.55
CA PRO A 39 -0.06 -16.00 -10.81
C PRO A 39 0.39 -16.72 -9.55
N THR A 40 -0.45 -16.65 -8.52
CA THR A 40 -0.24 -17.38 -7.28
C THR A 40 -1.60 -17.78 -6.68
N HIS A 41 -1.59 -18.78 -5.83
CA HIS A 41 -2.76 -19.20 -5.06
C HIS A 41 -2.49 -19.20 -3.56
N ALA A 42 -1.31 -18.76 -3.15
CA ALA A 42 -0.95 -18.73 -1.73
C ALA A 42 -1.62 -17.56 -1.01
N PRO A 43 -1.83 -17.66 0.31
CA PRO A 43 -2.21 -16.48 1.10
C PRO A 43 -1.14 -15.41 0.99
N ALA A 44 -1.56 -14.14 1.05
CA ALA A 44 -0.66 -13.02 0.83
C ALA A 44 0.54 -13.00 1.80
N GLY A 45 0.36 -13.49 3.02
CA GLY A 45 1.43 -13.54 4.02
C GLY A 45 2.47 -14.63 3.80
N GLU A 46 2.22 -15.57 2.88
CA GLU A 46 3.12 -16.71 2.63
C GLU A 46 4.00 -16.52 1.38
N LEU A 47 4.14 -15.31 0.89
CA LEU A 47 4.86 -15.02 -0.34
C LEU A 47 6.33 -14.64 -0.15
N GLY A 48 6.81 -14.66 1.10
CA GLY A 48 8.15 -14.16 1.45
C GLY A 48 9.28 -14.83 0.68
N ASP A 49 9.24 -16.16 0.54
CA ASP A 49 10.30 -16.90 -0.14
C ASP A 49 10.39 -16.53 -1.62
N GLY A 50 9.26 -16.41 -2.28
CA GLY A 50 9.22 -16.01 -3.69
C GLY A 50 9.73 -14.60 -3.90
N PHE A 51 9.40 -13.69 -3.01
CA PHE A 51 9.91 -12.33 -3.09
C PHE A 51 11.42 -12.27 -2.78
N TYR A 52 11.89 -13.07 -1.83
CA TYR A 52 13.31 -13.15 -1.52
C TYR A 52 14.12 -13.56 -2.74
N ILE A 53 13.67 -14.58 -3.47
CA ILE A 53 14.34 -15.05 -4.69
C ILE A 53 14.39 -13.94 -5.74
N ARG A 54 13.36 -13.09 -5.80
CA ARG A 54 13.31 -11.97 -6.76
C ARG A 54 13.98 -10.70 -6.26
N GLY A 55 14.70 -10.79 -5.13
CA GLY A 55 15.51 -9.69 -4.61
C GLY A 55 14.83 -8.78 -3.60
N PHE A 56 13.63 -9.11 -3.13
CA PHE A 56 12.97 -8.36 -2.08
C PHE A 56 13.04 -9.13 -0.76
N GLU A 57 13.87 -8.65 0.16
CA GLU A 57 14.09 -9.27 1.45
C GLU A 57 13.16 -8.69 2.52
N GLY A 58 12.78 -9.52 3.48
CA GLY A 58 12.05 -9.07 4.66
C GLY A 58 10.56 -8.85 4.43
N TYR A 59 10.00 -9.43 3.36
CA TYR A 59 8.57 -9.31 3.10
C TYR A 59 7.77 -9.85 4.29
N ALA A 60 6.86 -9.03 4.79
CA ALA A 60 5.93 -9.39 5.84
C ALA A 60 4.69 -8.50 5.74
N LEU A 61 3.56 -8.99 6.18
CA LEU A 61 2.31 -8.25 6.18
C LEU A 61 1.73 -8.18 7.59
N PRO A 62 0.97 -7.13 7.90
CA PRO A 62 0.12 -7.15 9.09
C PRO A 62 -0.74 -8.40 9.11
N PRO A 63 -0.99 -9.02 10.28
CA PRO A 63 -1.72 -10.29 10.34
C PRO A 63 -3.08 -10.26 9.65
N GLN A 64 -3.76 -9.12 9.68
CA GLN A 64 -5.07 -8.98 9.05
C GLN A 64 -5.00 -9.15 7.53
N LEU A 65 -3.92 -8.70 6.90
CA LEU A 65 -3.74 -8.79 5.45
C LEU A 65 -3.12 -10.13 5.03
N ALA A 66 -2.40 -10.78 5.93
CA ALA A 66 -1.67 -12.00 5.61
C ALA A 66 -2.58 -13.15 5.18
N LYS A 67 -3.83 -13.13 5.62
CA LYS A 67 -4.81 -14.18 5.32
C LYS A 67 -5.51 -14.01 3.98
N LEU A 68 -5.38 -12.85 3.34
CA LEU A 68 -6.07 -12.58 2.08
C LEU A 68 -5.51 -13.48 0.97
N PRO A 69 -6.38 -14.08 0.15
CA PRO A 69 -5.92 -14.87 -0.97
C PRO A 69 -5.23 -13.98 -2.01
N ALA A 70 -3.98 -14.27 -2.32
CA ALA A 70 -3.26 -13.59 -3.37
C ALA A 70 -3.53 -14.26 -4.71
N VAL A 71 -3.64 -13.47 -5.77
CA VAL A 71 -3.90 -13.99 -7.11
C VAL A 71 -2.79 -13.64 -8.10
N GLY A 72 -1.93 -12.68 -7.77
CA GLY A 72 -0.82 -12.32 -8.62
C GLY A 72 0.23 -11.53 -7.85
N THR A 73 1.47 -11.61 -8.32
CA THR A 73 2.61 -10.94 -7.68
C THR A 73 3.55 -10.37 -8.71
N ARG A 74 4.29 -9.33 -8.32
CA ARG A 74 5.47 -8.88 -9.07
C ARG A 74 6.40 -8.09 -8.16
N VAL A 75 7.64 -7.94 -8.60
CA VAL A 75 8.59 -7.00 -8.01
C VAL A 75 8.92 -5.96 -9.07
N PHE A 76 8.82 -4.69 -8.73
CA PHE A 76 9.21 -3.62 -9.64
C PHE A 76 10.10 -2.64 -8.91
N ARG A 77 10.71 -1.73 -9.66
CA ARG A 77 11.60 -0.71 -9.09
C ARG A 77 11.04 0.68 -9.31
N GLN A 78 11.22 1.51 -8.28
CA GLN A 78 10.94 2.94 -8.34
C GLN A 78 12.15 3.65 -7.73
N ASN A 79 12.77 4.55 -8.47
CA ASN A 79 14.00 5.24 -8.05
C ASN A 79 15.11 4.27 -7.63
N GLY A 80 15.21 3.12 -8.32
CA GLY A 80 16.23 2.12 -8.04
C GLY A 80 15.95 1.18 -6.89
N HIS A 81 14.84 1.38 -6.17
CA HIS A 81 14.48 0.55 -5.01
C HIS A 81 13.34 -0.39 -5.36
N ARG A 82 13.40 -1.60 -4.82
CA ARG A 82 12.42 -2.65 -5.12
C ARG A 82 11.16 -2.50 -4.28
N ILE A 83 10.04 -2.80 -4.92
CA ILE A 83 8.71 -2.82 -4.30
C ILE A 83 8.09 -4.18 -4.62
N ALA A 84 7.55 -4.84 -3.59
CA ALA A 84 6.78 -6.06 -3.77
C ALA A 84 5.31 -5.70 -3.96
N GLN A 85 4.69 -6.19 -5.02
CA GLN A 85 3.29 -5.94 -5.32
C GLN A 85 2.52 -7.25 -5.32
N VAL A 86 1.35 -7.25 -4.68
CA VAL A 86 0.47 -8.40 -4.59
C VAL A 86 -0.94 -7.97 -4.96
N ALA A 87 -1.56 -8.68 -5.90
CA ALA A 87 -2.99 -8.49 -6.18
C ALA A 87 -3.78 -9.44 -5.28
N VAL A 88 -4.77 -8.91 -4.60
CA VAL A 88 -5.67 -9.65 -3.71
C VAL A 88 -7.10 -9.34 -4.07
N ASP A 89 -8.05 -10.01 -3.44
CA ASP A 89 -9.48 -9.81 -3.65
C ASP A 89 -9.83 -9.88 -5.15
N ALA A 90 -9.42 -10.98 -5.80
CA ALA A 90 -9.68 -11.22 -7.23
C ALA A 90 -9.23 -10.07 -8.12
N HIS A 91 -8.06 -9.48 -7.84
CA HIS A 91 -7.47 -8.32 -8.52
C HIS A 91 -8.15 -6.98 -8.24
N ASN A 92 -9.13 -6.93 -7.32
CA ASN A 92 -9.80 -5.67 -6.99
C ASN A 92 -8.96 -4.77 -6.08
N ALA A 93 -8.00 -5.33 -5.35
CA ALA A 93 -7.13 -4.58 -4.46
C ALA A 93 -5.67 -4.94 -4.70
N LEU A 94 -4.78 -3.97 -4.51
CA LEU A 94 -3.35 -4.13 -4.68
C LEU A 94 -2.65 -3.83 -3.35
N LEU A 95 -1.71 -4.69 -2.99
CA LEU A 95 -0.82 -4.47 -1.85
C LEU A 95 0.55 -4.10 -2.39
N PHE A 96 1.19 -3.13 -1.75
CA PHE A 96 2.56 -2.73 -2.02
C PHE A 96 3.34 -2.82 -0.72
N VAL A 97 4.45 -3.54 -0.73
CA VAL A 97 5.32 -3.66 0.44
C VAL A 97 6.69 -3.12 0.06
N PHE A 98 7.20 -2.18 0.85
CA PHE A 98 8.45 -1.49 0.55
C PHE A 98 9.10 -1.00 1.85
N ARG A 99 10.38 -0.69 1.78
CA ARG A 99 11.09 -0.08 2.91
C ARG A 99 10.82 1.41 2.91
N GLY A 100 10.30 1.94 4.02
CA GLY A 100 9.94 3.35 4.13
C GLY A 100 11.13 4.27 3.86
N THR A 101 12.31 3.94 4.39
CA THR A 101 13.51 4.76 4.21
C THR A 101 13.93 4.88 2.76
N ASP A 102 13.67 3.88 1.92
CA ASP A 102 14.02 3.93 0.50
C ASP A 102 13.25 4.99 -0.26
N PHE A 103 12.08 5.37 0.24
CA PHE A 103 11.17 6.30 -0.43
C PHE A 103 10.91 7.56 0.39
N GLY A 104 11.64 7.75 1.48
CA GLY A 104 11.43 8.88 2.35
C GLY A 104 10.08 8.89 3.06
N VAL A 105 9.46 7.74 3.20
CA VAL A 105 8.17 7.60 3.89
C VAL A 105 8.44 7.46 5.38
N ASP A 106 7.90 8.39 6.17
CA ASP A 106 8.04 8.38 7.61
C ASP A 106 6.65 8.42 8.26
N LEU A 107 6.29 7.29 8.88
CA LEU A 107 5.03 7.11 9.58
C LEU A 107 5.25 6.68 11.04
N GLU A 108 6.47 6.81 11.56
CA GLU A 108 6.83 6.31 12.90
C GLU A 108 5.99 6.92 14.01
N GLN A 109 5.57 8.17 13.83
CA GLN A 109 4.76 8.88 14.82
C GLN A 109 3.26 8.62 14.62
N GLU A 110 2.90 7.90 13.58
CA GLU A 110 1.52 7.63 13.23
C GLU A 110 1.20 6.17 13.51
N ARG A 111 0.24 5.95 14.40
CA ARG A 111 -0.23 4.60 14.67
C ARG A 111 -1.42 4.28 13.76
N GLY A 112 -1.41 3.08 13.20
CA GLY A 112 -2.49 2.62 12.35
C GLY A 112 -2.34 3.07 10.90
N TRP A 113 -3.44 3.09 10.21
CA TRP A 113 -3.49 3.35 8.78
C TRP A 113 -3.64 4.84 8.48
N LYS A 114 -2.84 5.34 7.56
CA LYS A 114 -3.02 6.67 6.96
C LYS A 114 -3.70 6.50 5.61
N THR A 115 -4.84 7.15 5.42
CA THR A 115 -5.59 7.04 4.17
C THR A 115 -5.45 8.31 3.34
N PHE A 116 -5.45 8.13 2.02
CA PHE A 116 -5.45 9.25 1.08
C PHE A 116 -6.11 8.82 -0.22
N THR A 117 -6.47 9.79 -1.05
CA THR A 117 -7.08 9.54 -2.36
C THR A 117 -6.21 10.12 -3.46
N GLN A 118 -6.23 9.49 -4.62
CA GLN A 118 -5.54 9.98 -5.81
C GLN A 118 -6.27 9.47 -7.05
N GLU A 119 -6.83 10.40 -7.81
CA GLU A 119 -7.39 10.13 -9.15
C GLU A 119 -8.32 8.90 -9.20
N GLY A 120 -9.26 8.83 -8.28
CA GLY A 120 -10.22 7.73 -8.23
C GLY A 120 -9.74 6.50 -7.46
N TRP A 121 -8.50 6.51 -7.01
CA TRP A 121 -7.95 5.49 -6.12
C TRP A 121 -8.04 5.95 -4.68
N VAL A 122 -8.27 5.01 -3.78
CA VAL A 122 -8.09 5.21 -2.35
C VAL A 122 -6.99 4.27 -1.87
N ALA A 123 -6.14 4.77 -1.01
CA ALA A 123 -5.04 4.00 -0.47
C ALA A 123 -4.96 4.16 1.04
N ALA A 124 -4.45 3.15 1.70
CA ALA A 124 -4.11 3.20 3.12
C ALA A 124 -2.70 2.64 3.30
N VAL A 125 -1.89 3.32 4.09
CA VAL A 125 -0.50 2.93 4.33
C VAL A 125 -0.24 2.89 5.82
N ARG A 126 0.56 1.92 6.25
CA ARG A 126 1.07 1.84 7.62
C ARG A 126 2.50 1.34 7.61
N ALA A 127 3.22 1.65 8.67
CA ALA A 127 4.60 1.19 8.84
C ALA A 127 4.71 0.33 10.09
N ASP A 128 5.46 -0.75 9.97
CA ASP A 128 5.81 -1.64 11.09
C ASP A 128 7.30 -1.95 10.97
N ASN A 129 8.09 -1.48 11.93
CA ASN A 129 9.54 -1.70 11.97
C ASN A 129 10.26 -1.30 10.67
N GLY A 130 9.88 -0.16 10.09
CA GLY A 130 10.51 0.36 8.88
C GLY A 130 9.97 -0.22 7.58
N LEU A 131 9.16 -1.25 7.64
CA LEU A 131 8.52 -1.84 6.49
C LEU A 131 7.13 -1.23 6.32
N CYS A 132 6.89 -0.63 5.16
CA CYS A 132 5.60 -0.02 4.85
C CYS A 132 4.74 -0.98 4.05
N THR A 133 3.47 -1.03 4.39
CA THR A 133 2.45 -1.76 3.64
C THR A 133 1.40 -0.77 3.18
N MET A 134 1.13 -0.73 1.88
CA MET A 134 0.07 0.08 1.30
C MET A 134 -0.94 -0.82 0.63
N ILE A 135 -2.23 -0.56 0.88
CA ILE A 135 -3.30 -1.20 0.13
C ILE A 135 -4.04 -0.13 -0.65
N ALA A 136 -4.34 -0.41 -1.92
CA ALA A 136 -4.99 0.54 -2.81
C ALA A 136 -6.02 -0.15 -3.68
N PHE A 137 -7.15 0.52 -3.90
CA PHE A 137 -8.17 0.06 -4.84
C PHE A 137 -8.97 1.26 -5.36
N ARG A 138 -9.77 1.04 -6.38
CA ARG A 138 -10.67 2.07 -6.91
C ARG A 138 -11.83 2.28 -5.94
N GLY A 139 -11.98 3.51 -5.45
CA GLY A 139 -13.03 3.83 -4.49
C GLY A 139 -12.73 5.10 -3.72
N ASP A 140 -13.49 5.32 -2.66
CA ASP A 140 -13.35 6.49 -1.79
C ASP A 140 -12.90 6.09 -0.37
N LYS A 141 -12.73 7.09 0.49
CA LYS A 141 -12.29 6.85 1.87
C LYS A 141 -13.27 5.99 2.66
N GLY A 142 -14.57 6.15 2.41
CA GLY A 142 -15.58 5.32 3.05
C GLY A 142 -15.42 3.85 2.67
N ASP A 143 -15.11 3.57 1.40
CA ASP A 143 -14.84 2.21 0.94
C ASP A 143 -13.63 1.62 1.67
N MET A 144 -12.56 2.41 1.82
CA MET A 144 -11.36 1.96 2.54
C MET A 144 -11.66 1.69 4.01
N GLN A 145 -12.44 2.55 4.66
CA GLN A 145 -12.81 2.35 6.07
C GLN A 145 -13.57 1.04 6.26
N ARG A 146 -14.50 0.74 5.35
CA ARG A 146 -15.26 -0.52 5.39
C ARG A 146 -14.36 -1.72 5.16
N PHE A 147 -13.43 -1.61 4.23
CA PHE A 147 -12.47 -2.69 3.94
C PHE A 147 -11.61 -2.98 5.17
N LEU A 148 -11.02 -1.95 5.77
CA LEU A 148 -10.15 -2.12 6.93
C LEU A 148 -10.92 -2.63 8.15
N ALA A 149 -12.16 -2.18 8.34
CA ALA A 149 -13.02 -2.68 9.42
C ALA A 149 -13.33 -4.18 9.23
N GLY A 150 -13.53 -4.62 8.00
CA GLY A 150 -13.75 -6.02 7.67
C GLY A 150 -12.56 -6.92 8.00
N LEU A 151 -11.35 -6.39 7.90
CA LEU A 151 -10.14 -7.15 8.22
C LEU A 151 -10.01 -7.49 9.71
N SER A 152 -10.65 -6.71 10.55
CA SER A 152 -10.57 -6.87 12.01
C SER A 152 -11.51 -7.96 12.55
N GLN A 153 -12.31 -8.57 11.69
CA GLN A 153 -13.29 -9.60 12.10
C GLN A 153 -12.76 -11.03 11.86
#